data_6c70162c981dd580820a27d7260e8f33
#
_entry.id   6c70162c981dd580820a27d7260e8f33
#
_cell.length_a   1.000
_cell.length_b   1.000
_cell.length_c   1.000
_cell.angle_alpha   90.00
_cell.angle_beta   90.00
_cell.angle_gamma   90.00
#
_symmetry.space_group_name_H-M   'P 1'
#
loop_
_entity.id
_entity.type
_entity.pdbx_description
1 polymer ?
#
loop_
_entity_poly.entity_id
_entity_poly.type
_entity_poly.pdbx_seq_one_letter_code
_entity_poly.pdbx_strand_id
1 'polypeptide(L)'
;MKDTQLTTYDSRLNIICFDVPYPADYGGAIEEFYKIKSLYEAGVKIYLHCFLYGGRTRQQELEKYCEQVFYYERKRKLKDFFSGIPFIVKTRMHQKLLHNLLSNKFPVLFDGTHTTGFLDHPDLKERKKLVRLHNIEWIYYRVLFDSAYSLKEKLFFYYEYKKLRAYDKKLVHADLLSCLSQTDADYYTEKFPDKKISLEYVFHENETVRCLPGNGRYILYHGNLSLLDNYQIIIQLLANELSTCKHQIVIAGKNPDKALVQFVKNKPTVSLVPNPSNAELDKLILNAHICLALAKNSSGVKLKLINSLFKARFVVSDEQAIHGSGLEELCFIPDDDMELSLIIDKLMQQTFTDTDIQQRKDELLGKYDNKLNALKIINAIFNH
;
A
#
# COMPACT_ATOMS: atom_id res chain seq x y z
N MET A 1 -22.19 -11.91 -20.51
CA MET A 1 -21.58 -10.65 -20.02
C MET A 1 -22.43 -9.51 -20.53
N LYS A 2 -23.22 -8.87 -19.67
CA LYS A 2 -23.99 -7.67 -20.06
C LYS A 2 -23.00 -6.51 -20.09
N ASP A 3 -22.83 -5.90 -21.27
CA ASP A 3 -22.19 -4.59 -21.40
C ASP A 3 -22.89 -3.61 -20.47
N THR A 4 -22.25 -3.30 -19.34
CA THR A 4 -22.67 -2.21 -18.50
C THR A 4 -22.24 -0.94 -19.20
N GLN A 5 -23.08 -0.44 -20.12
CA GLN A 5 -22.93 0.91 -20.64
C GLN A 5 -22.93 1.85 -19.44
N LEU A 6 -21.77 2.46 -19.16
CA LEU A 6 -21.64 3.61 -18.29
C LEU A 6 -22.60 4.69 -18.84
N THR A 7 -23.70 4.91 -18.14
CA THR A 7 -24.54 6.09 -18.36
C THR A 7 -23.60 7.30 -18.30
N THR A 8 -23.75 8.21 -19.27
CA THR A 8 -22.95 9.44 -19.41
C THR A 8 -23.22 10.42 -18.27
N TYR A 9 -22.84 10.05 -17.05
CA TYR A 9 -22.75 10.98 -15.95
C TYR A 9 -21.48 11.81 -16.12
N ASP A 10 -21.56 13.07 -15.73
CA ASP A 10 -20.42 13.97 -15.64
C ASP A 10 -19.46 13.48 -14.52
N SER A 11 -18.67 12.44 -14.82
CA SER A 11 -17.83 11.71 -13.89
C SER A 11 -16.56 12.50 -13.54
N ARG A 12 -16.72 13.75 -13.11
CA ARG A 12 -15.64 14.62 -12.64
C ARG A 12 -15.39 14.44 -11.15
N LEU A 13 -14.12 14.29 -10.76
CA LEU A 13 -13.72 13.98 -9.38
C LEU A 13 -12.51 14.80 -8.96
N ASN A 14 -12.58 15.46 -7.79
CA ASN A 14 -11.39 15.97 -7.12
C ASN A 14 -10.73 14.83 -6.31
N ILE A 15 -9.44 14.58 -6.51
CA ILE A 15 -8.66 13.63 -5.70
C ILE A 15 -7.58 14.41 -4.98
N ILE A 16 -7.50 14.27 -3.66
CA ILE A 16 -6.48 14.91 -2.84
C ILE A 16 -5.51 13.85 -2.35
N CYS A 17 -4.34 13.77 -2.96
CA CYS A 17 -3.26 12.88 -2.55
C CYS A 17 -2.42 13.51 -1.43
N PHE A 18 -1.92 12.69 -0.53
CA PHE A 18 -1.09 13.19 0.58
C PHE A 18 0.34 13.53 0.16
N ASP A 19 0.77 13.10 -1.03
CA ASP A 19 2.07 13.37 -1.64
C ASP A 19 1.90 13.53 -3.16
N VAL A 20 3.00 13.60 -3.92
CA VAL A 20 2.98 13.45 -5.40
C VAL A 20 3.07 11.96 -5.72
N PRO A 21 2.06 11.34 -6.36
CA PRO A 21 2.00 9.88 -6.50
C PRO A 21 2.96 9.30 -7.55
N TYR A 22 3.75 10.11 -8.23
CA TYR A 22 4.75 9.66 -9.20
C TYR A 22 6.14 10.26 -8.90
N PRO A 23 7.25 9.50 -9.06
CA PRO A 23 7.28 8.08 -9.45
C PRO A 23 6.62 7.18 -8.39
N ALA A 24 5.94 6.11 -8.85
CA ALA A 24 5.28 5.12 -8.00
C ALA A 24 6.31 4.14 -7.41
N ASP A 25 7.10 4.60 -6.42
CA ASP A 25 8.31 3.94 -5.93
C ASP A 25 8.25 3.51 -4.45
N TYR A 26 7.14 3.78 -3.76
CA TYR A 26 6.81 3.26 -2.43
C TYR A 26 5.30 3.01 -2.32
N GLY A 27 4.86 2.26 -1.30
CA GLY A 27 3.51 1.72 -1.18
C GLY A 27 2.39 2.73 -1.36
N GLY A 28 2.44 3.87 -0.69
CA GLY A 28 1.43 4.92 -0.81
C GLY A 28 1.38 5.53 -2.22
N ALA A 29 2.53 5.83 -2.82
CA ALA A 29 2.59 6.38 -4.17
C ALA A 29 2.11 5.37 -5.24
N ILE A 30 2.38 4.08 -5.06
CA ILE A 30 1.89 3.01 -5.93
C ILE A 30 0.37 2.96 -5.86
N GLU A 31 -0.20 2.89 -4.66
CA GLU A 31 -1.65 2.89 -4.44
C GLU A 31 -2.33 4.11 -5.08
N GLU A 32 -1.83 5.32 -4.80
CA GLU A 32 -2.39 6.56 -5.34
C GLU A 32 -2.29 6.60 -6.88
N PHE A 33 -1.13 6.28 -7.45
CA PHE A 33 -0.90 6.35 -8.89
C PHE A 33 -1.76 5.36 -9.69
N TYR A 34 -1.77 4.09 -9.30
CA TYR A 34 -2.54 3.08 -10.02
C TYR A 34 -4.04 3.24 -9.84
N LYS A 35 -4.50 3.78 -8.72
CA LYS A 35 -5.89 4.20 -8.54
C LYS A 35 -6.27 5.34 -9.49
N ILE A 36 -5.45 6.39 -9.59
CA ILE A 36 -5.66 7.49 -10.54
C ILE A 36 -5.74 6.96 -11.97
N LYS A 37 -4.75 6.13 -12.37
CA LYS A 37 -4.72 5.49 -13.69
C LYS A 37 -5.99 4.68 -13.96
N SER A 38 -6.41 3.84 -13.03
CA SER A 38 -7.57 2.96 -13.19
C SER A 38 -8.90 3.72 -13.24
N LEU A 39 -9.04 4.78 -12.45
CA LEU A 39 -10.20 5.68 -12.50
C LEU A 39 -10.27 6.45 -13.83
N TYR A 40 -9.14 6.94 -14.34
CA TYR A 40 -9.05 7.57 -15.65
C TYR A 40 -9.42 6.60 -16.78
N GLU A 41 -8.87 5.38 -16.77
CA GLU A 41 -9.18 4.33 -17.75
C GLU A 41 -10.67 3.92 -17.73
N ALA A 42 -11.33 4.06 -16.58
CA ALA A 42 -12.77 3.89 -16.42
C ALA A 42 -13.60 5.12 -16.78
N GLY A 43 -12.99 6.18 -17.35
CA GLY A 43 -13.67 7.35 -17.87
C GLY A 43 -13.88 8.51 -16.88
N VAL A 44 -13.25 8.46 -15.69
CA VAL A 44 -13.34 9.56 -14.71
C VAL A 44 -12.41 10.70 -15.11
N LYS A 45 -12.94 11.94 -15.14
CA LYS A 45 -12.17 13.17 -15.34
C LYS A 45 -11.64 13.68 -14.01
N ILE A 46 -10.33 13.58 -13.81
CA ILE A 46 -9.67 13.77 -12.52
C ILE A 46 -9.09 15.18 -12.41
N TYR A 47 -9.42 15.88 -11.31
CA TYR A 47 -8.78 17.09 -10.83
C TYR A 47 -7.91 16.72 -9.63
N LEU A 48 -6.61 16.62 -9.86
CA LEU A 48 -5.67 16.05 -8.89
C LEU A 48 -5.00 17.15 -8.05
N HIS A 49 -4.97 16.97 -6.75
CA HIS A 49 -4.36 17.88 -5.77
C HIS A 49 -3.23 17.15 -5.03
N CYS A 50 -1.97 17.56 -5.24
CA CYS A 50 -0.78 16.93 -4.68
C CYS A 50 -0.01 17.86 -3.74
N PHE A 51 0.64 17.29 -2.73
CA PHE A 51 1.53 18.02 -1.84
C PHE A 51 3.01 17.75 -2.17
N LEU A 52 3.77 18.82 -2.42
CA LEU A 52 5.21 18.74 -2.64
C LEU A 52 5.92 18.54 -1.30
N TYR A 53 6.59 17.40 -1.17
CA TYR A 53 7.26 17.01 0.07
C TYR A 53 8.35 15.95 -0.19
N GLY A 54 9.39 15.90 0.67
CA GLY A 54 10.39 14.81 0.66
C GLY A 54 11.20 14.70 -0.63
N GLY A 55 11.43 15.83 -1.31
CA GLY A 55 12.16 15.86 -2.58
C GLY A 55 11.29 15.54 -3.81
N ARG A 56 9.99 15.25 -3.62
CA ARG A 56 9.07 15.04 -4.74
C ARG A 56 8.72 16.35 -5.43
N THR A 57 8.78 16.35 -6.75
CA THR A 57 8.57 17.50 -7.61
C THR A 57 7.37 17.31 -8.52
N ARG A 58 7.00 18.32 -9.28
CA ARG A 58 5.95 18.21 -10.31
C ARG A 58 6.30 17.13 -11.32
N GLN A 59 5.28 16.39 -11.77
CA GLN A 59 5.45 15.23 -12.64
C GLN A 59 4.52 15.33 -13.85
N GLN A 60 5.08 15.41 -15.04
CA GLN A 60 4.32 15.44 -16.30
C GLN A 60 3.54 14.13 -16.54
N GLU A 61 4.02 13.02 -16.00
CA GLU A 61 3.33 11.73 -16.12
C GLU A 61 1.89 11.78 -15.61
N LEU A 62 1.63 12.56 -14.55
CA LEU A 62 0.29 12.70 -13.97
C LEU A 62 -0.68 13.46 -14.89
N GLU A 63 -0.17 14.33 -15.77
CA GLU A 63 -0.98 15.09 -16.73
C GLU A 63 -1.63 14.19 -17.80
N LYS A 64 -1.11 12.97 -17.99
CA LYS A 64 -1.70 11.99 -18.92
C LYS A 64 -3.03 11.42 -18.42
N TYR A 65 -3.24 11.42 -17.12
CA TYR A 65 -4.38 10.79 -16.45
C TYR A 65 -5.32 11.79 -15.77
N CYS A 66 -5.01 13.09 -15.84
CA CYS A 66 -5.76 14.12 -15.13
C CYS A 66 -6.10 15.28 -16.05
N GLU A 67 -7.32 15.84 -15.91
CA GLU A 67 -7.71 17.09 -16.57
C GLU A 67 -6.88 18.27 -16.08
N GLN A 68 -6.54 18.25 -14.78
CA GLN A 68 -5.71 19.26 -14.15
C GLN A 68 -4.97 18.71 -12.94
N VAL A 69 -3.72 19.13 -12.74
CA VAL A 69 -2.89 18.77 -11.58
C VAL A 69 -2.48 20.02 -10.82
N PHE A 70 -2.88 20.12 -9.57
CA PHE A 70 -2.54 21.22 -8.67
C PHE A 70 -1.48 20.75 -7.67
N TYR A 71 -0.47 21.59 -7.45
CA TYR A 71 0.64 21.32 -6.55
C TYR A 71 0.68 22.33 -5.42
N TYR A 72 0.81 21.86 -4.18
CA TYR A 72 0.85 22.66 -2.97
C TYR A 72 2.12 22.37 -2.17
N GLU A 73 2.79 23.42 -1.70
CA GLU A 73 3.92 23.27 -0.79
C GLU A 73 3.45 22.77 0.58
N ARG A 74 3.96 21.61 1.01
CA ARG A 74 3.74 21.15 2.37
C ARG A 74 4.63 21.93 3.34
N LYS A 75 4.07 22.95 4.00
CA LYS A 75 4.79 23.77 4.97
C LYS A 75 4.77 23.11 6.35
N ARG A 76 5.95 22.75 6.84
CA ARG A 76 6.14 22.16 8.17
C ARG A 76 6.61 23.22 9.15
N LYS A 77 5.71 23.85 9.88
CA LYS A 77 6.05 24.83 10.91
C LYS A 77 6.03 24.17 12.28
N LEU A 78 6.98 24.50 13.15
CA LEU A 78 7.04 23.94 14.51
C LEU A 78 5.74 24.16 15.29
N LYS A 79 5.09 25.32 15.11
CA LYS A 79 3.79 25.62 15.72
C LYS A 79 2.66 24.67 15.33
N ASP A 80 2.75 24.04 14.14
CA ASP A 80 1.72 23.11 13.67
C ASP A 80 1.70 21.82 14.51
N PHE A 81 2.83 21.49 15.13
CA PHE A 81 2.92 20.38 16.08
C PHE A 81 2.10 20.62 17.35
N PHE A 82 2.03 21.85 17.81
CA PHE A 82 1.28 22.22 19.02
C PHE A 82 -0.21 22.48 18.76
N SER A 83 -0.68 22.34 17.53
CA SER A 83 -2.12 22.43 17.22
C SER A 83 -2.88 21.20 17.75
N GLY A 84 -4.17 21.35 18.02
CA GLY A 84 -5.07 20.23 18.35
C GLY A 84 -5.35 19.29 17.18
N ILE A 85 -4.93 19.66 15.95
CA ILE A 85 -5.05 18.85 14.74
C ILE A 85 -3.75 18.02 14.57
N PRO A 86 -3.83 16.75 14.17
CA PRO A 86 -2.62 15.94 13.89
C PRO A 86 -1.69 16.66 12.92
N PHE A 87 -0.39 16.59 13.16
CA PHE A 87 0.62 17.29 12.35
C PHE A 87 0.58 16.86 10.89
N ILE A 88 0.34 15.55 10.63
CA ILE A 88 0.22 15.05 9.27
C ILE A 88 -0.96 15.66 8.50
N VAL A 89 -2.05 15.98 9.18
CA VAL A 89 -3.22 16.66 8.61
C VAL A 89 -2.95 18.16 8.51
N LYS A 90 -2.53 18.79 9.63
CA LYS A 90 -2.35 20.25 9.73
C LYS A 90 -1.42 20.82 8.68
N THR A 91 -0.33 20.11 8.38
CA THR A 91 0.66 20.52 7.39
C THR A 91 0.17 20.44 5.93
N ARG A 92 -1.02 19.84 5.70
CA ARG A 92 -1.69 19.75 4.39
C ARG A 92 -2.94 20.64 4.27
N MET A 93 -3.30 21.38 5.30
CA MET A 93 -4.36 22.38 5.24
C MET A 93 -3.88 23.65 4.53
N HIS A 94 -3.96 23.68 3.21
CA HIS A 94 -3.49 24.78 2.38
C HIS A 94 -4.66 25.60 1.84
N GLN A 95 -4.67 26.95 2.01
CA GLN A 95 -5.79 27.79 1.58
C GLN A 95 -6.05 27.75 0.07
N LYS A 96 -5.01 27.62 -0.77
CA LYS A 96 -5.19 27.43 -2.21
C LYS A 96 -5.88 26.09 -2.55
N LEU A 97 -5.67 25.03 -1.75
CA LEU A 97 -6.41 23.77 -1.93
C LEU A 97 -7.90 24.01 -1.71
N LEU A 98 -8.26 24.65 -0.58
CA LEU A 98 -9.66 24.97 -0.30
C LEU A 98 -10.27 25.83 -1.41
N HIS A 99 -9.58 26.89 -1.84
CA HIS A 99 -10.05 27.75 -2.95
C HIS A 99 -10.28 26.94 -4.23
N ASN A 100 -9.36 26.07 -4.62
CA ASN A 100 -9.49 25.25 -5.82
C ASN A 100 -10.62 24.22 -5.68
N LEU A 101 -10.81 23.64 -4.51
CA LEU A 101 -11.97 22.78 -4.25
C LEU A 101 -13.29 23.56 -4.40
N LEU A 102 -13.38 24.78 -3.91
CA LEU A 102 -14.59 25.60 -3.97
C LEU A 102 -14.88 26.16 -5.37
N SER A 103 -13.91 26.15 -6.29
CA SER A 103 -14.09 26.60 -7.68
C SER A 103 -15.00 25.71 -8.54
N ASN A 104 -15.32 24.52 -8.05
CA ASN A 104 -16.23 23.57 -8.71
C ASN A 104 -17.15 22.88 -7.68
N LYS A 105 -18.06 22.01 -8.14
CA LYS A 105 -18.98 21.25 -7.27
C LYS A 105 -18.77 19.73 -7.36
N PHE A 106 -17.65 19.28 -7.90
CA PHE A 106 -17.38 17.84 -8.07
C PHE A 106 -17.20 17.12 -6.73
N PRO A 107 -17.55 15.84 -6.64
CA PRO A 107 -17.22 15.00 -5.49
C PRO A 107 -15.73 15.11 -5.12
N VAL A 108 -15.42 14.77 -3.86
CA VAL A 108 -14.04 14.82 -3.36
C VAL A 108 -13.64 13.48 -2.77
N LEU A 109 -12.57 12.90 -3.30
CA LEU A 109 -11.86 11.76 -2.72
C LEU A 109 -10.68 12.29 -1.92
N PHE A 110 -10.72 12.09 -0.61
CA PHE A 110 -9.64 12.36 0.32
C PHE A 110 -8.78 11.10 0.46
N ASP A 111 -7.55 11.12 -0.02
CA ASP A 111 -6.66 9.97 0.02
C ASP A 111 -5.84 9.96 1.32
N GLY A 112 -6.17 9.04 2.19
CA GLY A 112 -5.65 8.95 3.55
C GLY A 112 -6.20 10.00 4.51
N THR A 113 -6.17 9.70 5.80
CA THR A 113 -6.51 10.64 6.89
C THR A 113 -5.72 11.95 6.78
N HIS A 114 -4.52 11.90 6.21
CA HIS A 114 -3.62 13.03 5.99
C HIS A 114 -4.26 14.21 5.24
N THR A 115 -5.21 13.94 4.34
CA THR A 115 -5.81 14.93 3.43
C THR A 115 -7.13 15.51 3.95
N THR A 116 -7.66 14.98 5.05
CA THR A 116 -9.00 15.27 5.57
C THR A 116 -9.14 16.61 6.30
N GLY A 117 -8.15 17.50 6.20
CA GLY A 117 -8.14 18.76 6.95
C GLY A 117 -9.36 19.66 6.71
N PHE A 118 -9.99 19.56 5.53
CA PHE A 118 -11.19 20.29 5.14
C PHE A 118 -12.46 19.42 5.04
N LEU A 119 -12.41 18.19 5.55
CA LEU A 119 -13.53 17.24 5.46
C LEU A 119 -14.84 17.77 6.06
N ASP A 120 -14.76 18.53 7.17
CA ASP A 120 -15.86 19.13 7.88
C ASP A 120 -16.10 20.61 7.51
N HIS A 121 -15.49 21.10 6.39
CA HIS A 121 -15.66 22.51 6.02
C HIS A 121 -17.11 22.79 5.58
N PRO A 122 -17.77 23.85 6.09
CA PRO A 122 -19.18 24.13 5.80
C PRO A 122 -19.53 24.20 4.31
N ASP A 123 -18.67 24.83 3.51
CA ASP A 123 -18.89 24.99 2.06
C ASP A 123 -18.71 23.69 1.27
N LEU A 124 -18.22 22.61 1.91
CA LEU A 124 -18.14 21.27 1.34
C LEU A 124 -19.25 20.34 1.87
N LYS A 125 -20.19 20.84 2.68
CA LYS A 125 -21.22 20.03 3.34
C LYS A 125 -22.07 19.25 2.33
N GLU A 126 -22.51 19.91 1.27
CA GLU A 126 -23.40 19.32 0.25
C GLU A 126 -22.66 18.50 -0.81
N ARG A 127 -21.35 18.34 -0.67
CA ARG A 127 -20.56 17.55 -1.61
C ARG A 127 -20.44 16.10 -1.17
N LYS A 128 -20.53 15.19 -2.13
CA LYS A 128 -20.18 13.78 -1.90
C LYS A 128 -18.69 13.68 -1.55
N LYS A 129 -18.38 13.10 -0.39
CA LYS A 129 -17.02 12.98 0.16
C LYS A 129 -16.72 11.52 0.45
N LEU A 130 -15.71 10.99 -0.21
CA LEU A 130 -15.15 9.67 0.08
C LEU A 130 -13.79 9.87 0.76
N VAL A 131 -13.54 9.15 1.84
CA VAL A 131 -12.21 9.06 2.45
C VAL A 131 -11.66 7.66 2.21
N ARG A 132 -10.55 7.57 1.48
CA ARG A 132 -9.81 6.34 1.25
C ARG A 132 -8.80 6.15 2.37
N LEU A 133 -8.97 5.12 3.18
CA LEU A 133 -8.17 4.88 4.39
C LEU A 133 -7.10 3.83 4.11
N HIS A 134 -5.83 4.23 4.21
CA HIS A 134 -4.69 3.34 3.97
C HIS A 134 -4.37 2.47 5.21
N ASN A 135 -4.70 2.99 6.39
CA ASN A 135 -4.54 2.34 7.68
C ASN A 135 -5.51 2.95 8.68
N ILE A 136 -5.67 2.32 9.83
CA ILE A 136 -6.14 2.99 11.03
C ILE A 136 -4.96 3.82 11.57
N GLU A 137 -4.86 5.09 11.15
CA GLU A 137 -3.67 5.93 11.32
C GLU A 137 -3.19 6.05 12.77
N TRP A 138 -4.10 6.10 13.75
CA TRP A 138 -3.67 6.19 15.14
C TRP A 138 -3.03 4.90 15.66
N ILE A 139 -3.46 3.72 15.14
CA ILE A 139 -2.83 2.42 15.45
C ILE A 139 -1.45 2.38 14.81
N TYR A 140 -1.33 2.78 13.55
CA TYR A 140 -0.04 2.84 12.87
C TYR A 140 0.96 3.72 13.63
N TYR A 141 0.54 4.92 14.06
CA TYR A 141 1.40 5.81 14.83
C TYR A 141 1.72 5.29 16.25
N ARG A 142 0.85 4.47 16.82
CA ARG A 142 1.15 3.74 18.05
C ARG A 142 2.25 2.69 17.83
N VAL A 143 2.18 1.93 16.76
CA VAL A 143 3.24 0.96 16.38
C VAL A 143 4.58 1.69 16.16
N LEU A 144 4.57 2.86 15.51
CA LEU A 144 5.78 3.68 15.36
C LEU A 144 6.32 4.17 16.72
N PHE A 145 5.44 4.54 17.65
CA PHE A 145 5.86 4.90 19.01
C PHE A 145 6.52 3.72 19.74
N ASP A 146 5.91 2.55 19.68
CA ASP A 146 6.43 1.34 20.34
C ASP A 146 7.79 0.91 19.74
N SER A 147 7.99 1.13 18.44
CA SER A 147 9.20 0.75 17.68
C SER A 147 10.29 1.84 17.67
N ALA A 148 10.02 3.05 18.14
CA ALA A 148 10.96 4.17 18.06
C ALA A 148 12.15 3.99 19.02
N TYR A 149 13.35 4.28 18.54
CA TYR A 149 14.59 4.18 19.32
C TYR A 149 14.96 5.48 20.03
N SER A 150 14.71 6.63 19.39
CA SER A 150 15.06 7.92 19.97
C SER A 150 13.93 8.52 20.83
N LEU A 151 14.30 9.18 21.93
CA LEU A 151 13.32 9.85 22.79
C LEU A 151 12.51 10.93 22.04
N LYS A 152 13.13 11.61 21.07
CA LYS A 152 12.46 12.62 20.24
C LYS A 152 11.38 12.00 19.37
N GLU A 153 11.67 10.86 18.72
CA GLU A 153 10.69 10.13 17.92
C GLU A 153 9.56 9.58 18.80
N LYS A 154 9.90 8.98 19.95
CA LYS A 154 8.90 8.50 20.91
C LYS A 154 7.94 9.61 21.31
N LEU A 155 8.43 10.79 21.70
CA LEU A 155 7.58 11.92 22.06
C LEU A 155 6.71 12.38 20.86
N PHE A 156 7.30 12.49 19.67
CA PHE A 156 6.57 12.88 18.46
C PHE A 156 5.44 11.88 18.17
N PHE A 157 5.73 10.60 18.10
CA PHE A 157 4.75 9.56 17.79
C PHE A 157 3.70 9.42 18.90
N TYR A 158 4.07 9.58 20.16
CA TYR A 158 3.12 9.59 21.27
C TYR A 158 2.06 10.68 21.11
N TYR A 159 2.47 11.92 20.89
CA TYR A 159 1.51 13.03 20.73
C TYR A 159 0.71 12.90 19.44
N GLU A 160 1.31 12.43 18.37
CA GLU A 160 0.60 12.25 17.10
C GLU A 160 -0.46 11.14 17.20
N TYR A 161 -0.15 9.97 17.76
CA TYR A 161 -1.17 8.92 17.87
C TYR A 161 -2.33 9.34 18.78
N LYS A 162 -2.07 10.09 19.86
CA LYS A 162 -3.13 10.63 20.71
C LYS A 162 -4.02 11.61 19.94
N LYS A 163 -3.44 12.52 19.18
CA LYS A 163 -4.18 13.46 18.33
C LYS A 163 -4.96 12.73 17.23
N LEU A 164 -4.34 11.77 16.57
CA LEU A 164 -4.99 10.98 15.52
C LEU A 164 -6.18 10.20 16.06
N ARG A 165 -6.06 9.58 17.24
CA ARG A 165 -7.15 8.86 17.89
C ARG A 165 -8.34 9.78 18.20
N ALA A 166 -8.08 11.01 18.67
CA ALA A 166 -9.11 12.00 18.90
C ALA A 166 -9.70 12.56 17.59
N TYR A 167 -8.85 12.70 16.57
CA TYR A 167 -9.23 13.22 15.25
C TYR A 167 -10.04 12.23 14.41
N ASP A 168 -9.88 10.94 14.62
CA ASP A 168 -10.53 9.86 13.87
C ASP A 168 -12.08 9.99 13.86
N LYS A 169 -12.68 10.58 14.92
CA LYS A 169 -14.10 10.91 14.94
C LYS A 169 -14.55 11.89 13.84
N LYS A 170 -13.63 12.68 13.25
CA LYS A 170 -13.96 13.57 12.13
C LYS A 170 -14.33 12.83 10.84
N LEU A 171 -13.98 11.56 10.73
CA LEU A 171 -14.37 10.72 9.61
C LEU A 171 -15.90 10.56 9.48
N VAL A 172 -16.65 10.89 10.53
CA VAL A 172 -18.13 10.96 10.49
C VAL A 172 -18.63 11.93 9.43
N HIS A 173 -17.86 12.94 9.02
CA HIS A 173 -18.23 13.92 8.00
C HIS A 173 -18.02 13.43 6.56
N ALA A 174 -17.46 12.24 6.36
CA ALA A 174 -17.43 11.58 5.06
C ALA A 174 -18.78 10.92 4.76
N ASP A 175 -19.18 10.82 3.51
CA ASP A 175 -20.35 10.05 3.09
C ASP A 175 -20.02 8.56 2.98
N LEU A 176 -18.76 8.25 2.66
CA LEU A 176 -18.25 6.90 2.48
C LEU A 176 -16.81 6.81 3.01
N LEU A 177 -16.51 5.71 3.69
CA LEU A 177 -15.13 5.30 4.03
C LEU A 177 -14.77 4.07 3.20
N SER A 178 -13.67 4.15 2.47
CA SER A 178 -13.14 3.07 1.64
C SER A 178 -11.86 2.55 2.29
N CYS A 179 -11.85 1.28 2.69
CA CYS A 179 -10.73 0.63 3.39
C CYS A 179 -9.93 -0.26 2.44
N LEU A 180 -8.65 -0.45 2.74
CA LEU A 180 -7.73 -1.30 1.96
C LEU A 180 -7.70 -2.76 2.44
N SER A 181 -8.13 -3.00 3.68
CA SER A 181 -8.12 -4.32 4.31
C SER A 181 -9.45 -4.62 4.99
N GLN A 182 -9.78 -5.90 5.12
CA GLN A 182 -10.97 -6.34 5.83
C GLN A 182 -10.92 -5.90 7.30
N THR A 183 -9.77 -6.03 7.94
CA THR A 183 -9.58 -5.62 9.35
C THR A 183 -9.90 -4.15 9.58
N ASP A 184 -9.45 -3.27 8.67
CA ASP A 184 -9.76 -1.82 8.77
C ASP A 184 -11.24 -1.57 8.50
N ALA A 185 -11.85 -2.28 7.55
CA ALA A 185 -13.27 -2.17 7.26
C ALA A 185 -14.14 -2.60 8.45
N ASP A 186 -13.80 -3.69 9.10
CA ASP A 186 -14.50 -4.19 10.31
C ASP A 186 -14.40 -3.18 11.45
N TYR A 187 -13.19 -2.65 11.72
CA TYR A 187 -12.99 -1.62 12.73
C TYR A 187 -13.86 -0.36 12.49
N TYR A 188 -13.90 0.14 11.26
CA TYR A 188 -14.70 1.33 10.96
C TYR A 188 -16.21 1.03 10.89
N THR A 189 -16.61 -0.18 10.55
CA THR A 189 -18.02 -0.63 10.61
C THR A 189 -18.52 -0.67 12.06
N GLU A 190 -17.72 -1.20 12.97
CA GLU A 190 -18.04 -1.19 14.40
C GLU A 190 -18.10 0.25 14.96
N LYS A 191 -17.13 1.07 14.56
CA LYS A 191 -17.00 2.44 15.07
C LYS A 191 -18.06 3.40 14.53
N PHE A 192 -18.51 3.23 13.31
CA PHE A 192 -19.47 4.09 12.61
C PHE A 192 -20.60 3.23 12.00
N PRO A 193 -21.50 2.66 12.81
CA PRO A 193 -22.50 1.68 12.34
C PRO A 193 -23.47 2.25 11.31
N ASP A 194 -23.71 3.58 11.33
CA ASP A 194 -24.60 4.25 10.36
C ASP A 194 -23.87 4.76 9.10
N LYS A 195 -22.56 4.46 8.98
CA LYS A 195 -21.75 4.92 7.87
C LYS A 195 -21.59 3.84 6.81
N LYS A 196 -21.61 4.23 5.54
CA LYS A 196 -21.29 3.33 4.45
C LYS A 196 -19.77 3.06 4.47
N ILE A 197 -19.37 1.84 4.75
CA ILE A 197 -17.99 1.36 4.70
C ILE A 197 -17.89 0.45 3.49
N SER A 198 -16.81 0.57 2.72
CA SER A 198 -16.54 -0.31 1.58
C SER A 198 -15.10 -0.84 1.63
N LEU A 199 -14.91 -2.01 1.07
CA LEU A 199 -13.61 -2.65 0.92
C LEU A 199 -13.23 -2.66 -0.55
N GLU A 200 -12.24 -1.88 -0.90
CA GLU A 200 -11.52 -1.96 -2.16
C GLU A 200 -10.05 -2.22 -1.84
N TYR A 201 -9.56 -3.37 -2.25
CA TYR A 201 -8.16 -3.72 -2.02
C TYR A 201 -7.21 -2.74 -2.72
N VAL A 202 -5.93 -2.77 -2.30
CA VAL A 202 -4.90 -1.84 -2.77
C VAL A 202 -4.73 -1.88 -4.29
N PHE A 203 -4.58 -0.71 -4.91
CA PHE A 203 -4.21 -0.60 -6.32
C PHE A 203 -2.70 -0.82 -6.49
N HIS A 204 -2.31 -1.48 -7.59
CA HIS A 204 -0.94 -1.91 -7.81
C HIS A 204 -0.60 -2.02 -9.31
N GLU A 205 0.66 -2.26 -9.64
CA GLU A 205 1.16 -2.28 -11.02
C GLU A 205 0.75 -3.52 -11.85
N ASN A 206 0.26 -4.60 -11.21
CA ASN A 206 0.04 -5.86 -11.89
C ASN A 206 -1.38 -5.91 -12.48
N GLU A 207 -1.48 -6.09 -13.79
CA GLU A 207 -2.76 -6.23 -14.51
C GLU A 207 -3.17 -7.71 -14.69
N THR A 208 -2.19 -8.60 -14.71
CA THR A 208 -2.41 -10.04 -14.94
C THR A 208 -1.47 -10.88 -14.09
N VAL A 209 -1.91 -12.08 -13.74
CA VAL A 209 -1.07 -13.08 -13.08
C VAL A 209 -0.10 -13.65 -14.11
N ARG A 210 1.21 -13.53 -13.83
CA ARG A 210 2.31 -13.91 -14.72
C ARG A 210 3.15 -15.07 -14.21
N CYS A 211 2.71 -15.78 -13.15
CA CYS A 211 3.42 -16.94 -12.62
C CYS A 211 3.74 -17.95 -13.72
N LEU A 212 4.91 -18.56 -13.63
CA LEU A 212 5.34 -19.59 -14.58
C LEU A 212 5.14 -20.99 -13.97
N PRO A 213 4.66 -21.98 -14.73
CA PRO A 213 4.63 -23.36 -14.26
C PRO A 213 6.04 -23.94 -14.10
N GLY A 214 6.10 -25.14 -13.52
CA GLY A 214 7.37 -25.85 -13.34
C GLY A 214 8.19 -25.35 -12.14
N ASN A 215 9.48 -25.62 -12.13
CA ASN A 215 10.37 -25.31 -11.03
C ASN A 215 11.13 -24.01 -11.28
N GLY A 216 11.27 -23.19 -10.23
CA GLY A 216 12.15 -22.02 -10.23
C GLY A 216 13.58 -22.39 -9.79
N ARG A 217 14.42 -21.36 -9.64
CA ARG A 217 15.87 -21.58 -9.44
C ARG A 217 16.34 -21.30 -8.03
N TYR A 218 15.62 -20.47 -7.25
CA TYR A 218 16.11 -19.96 -5.97
C TYR A 218 14.96 -19.46 -5.09
N ILE A 219 15.29 -19.16 -3.86
CA ILE A 219 14.45 -18.45 -2.90
C ILE A 219 14.74 -16.96 -3.02
N LEU A 220 13.71 -16.11 -3.17
CA LEU A 220 13.87 -14.67 -3.29
C LEU A 220 13.30 -13.95 -2.07
N TYR A 221 14.07 -13.02 -1.52
CA TYR A 221 13.58 -11.97 -0.64
C TYR A 221 13.75 -10.60 -1.31
N HIS A 222 12.71 -9.77 -1.37
CA HIS A 222 12.82 -8.46 -2.01
C HIS A 222 12.13 -7.34 -1.24
N GLY A 223 12.60 -6.10 -1.45
CA GLY A 223 12.02 -4.91 -0.84
C GLY A 223 12.94 -3.70 -0.79
N ASN A 224 12.56 -2.67 -0.05
CA ASN A 224 13.44 -1.55 0.25
C ASN A 224 14.39 -1.94 1.39
N LEU A 225 15.64 -2.22 1.05
CA LEU A 225 16.65 -2.75 1.98
C LEU A 225 17.36 -1.66 2.82
N SER A 226 16.96 -0.39 2.67
CA SER A 226 17.37 0.68 3.59
C SER A 226 16.50 0.75 4.85
N LEU A 227 15.29 0.16 4.80
CA LEU A 227 14.39 0.15 5.94
C LEU A 227 14.82 -0.91 6.95
N LEU A 228 14.97 -0.48 8.20
CA LEU A 228 15.42 -1.31 9.32
C LEU A 228 14.64 -2.63 9.39
N ASP A 229 13.32 -2.55 9.32
CA ASP A 229 12.43 -3.71 9.39
C ASP A 229 12.72 -4.74 8.29
N ASN A 230 13.00 -4.28 7.06
CA ASN A 230 13.23 -5.19 5.94
C ASN A 230 14.59 -5.87 6.01
N TYR A 231 15.68 -5.15 6.29
CA TYR A 231 16.99 -5.77 6.29
C TYR A 231 17.27 -6.58 7.57
N GLN A 232 16.70 -6.19 8.71
CA GLN A 232 16.86 -6.96 9.94
C GLN A 232 16.13 -8.30 9.90
N ILE A 233 14.91 -8.36 9.34
CA ILE A 233 14.20 -9.63 9.16
C ILE A 233 15.09 -10.63 8.40
N ILE A 234 15.62 -10.23 7.25
CA ILE A 234 16.41 -11.17 6.44
C ILE A 234 17.74 -11.55 7.09
N ILE A 235 18.39 -10.63 7.82
CA ILE A 235 19.59 -10.97 8.60
C ILE A 235 19.27 -12.00 9.68
N GLN A 236 18.20 -11.79 10.46
CA GLN A 236 17.77 -12.71 11.51
C GLN A 236 17.41 -14.08 10.95
N LEU A 237 16.66 -14.11 9.85
CA LEU A 237 16.28 -15.34 9.17
C LEU A 237 17.50 -16.15 8.71
N LEU A 238 18.47 -15.49 8.06
CA LEU A 238 19.74 -16.12 7.60
C LEU A 238 20.71 -16.47 8.73
N ALA A 239 20.57 -15.88 9.89
CA ALA A 239 21.37 -16.21 11.07
C ALA A 239 20.81 -17.43 11.83
N ASN A 240 19.51 -17.62 11.79
CA ASN A 240 18.78 -18.63 12.58
C ASN A 240 18.20 -19.72 11.68
N GLU A 241 16.96 -19.54 11.23
CA GLU A 241 16.13 -20.56 10.57
C GLU A 241 16.68 -21.02 9.22
N LEU A 242 17.33 -20.16 8.46
CA LEU A 242 17.97 -20.48 7.18
C LEU A 242 19.49 -20.55 7.25
N SER A 243 20.07 -20.66 8.45
CA SER A 243 21.52 -20.73 8.64
C SER A 243 22.16 -21.95 7.97
N THR A 244 21.43 -23.06 7.89
CA THR A 244 21.84 -24.34 7.28
C THR A 244 21.22 -24.57 5.90
N CYS A 245 20.48 -23.59 5.35
CA CYS A 245 19.81 -23.72 4.07
C CYS A 245 20.81 -23.97 2.92
N LYS A 246 20.60 -25.04 2.17
CA LYS A 246 21.45 -25.44 1.05
C LYS A 246 21.01 -24.83 -0.29
N HIS A 247 19.81 -24.28 -0.34
CA HIS A 247 19.26 -23.67 -1.54
C HIS A 247 19.85 -22.28 -1.77
N GLN A 248 19.92 -21.86 -3.03
CA GLN A 248 20.35 -20.53 -3.38
C GLN A 248 19.31 -19.49 -2.91
N ILE A 249 19.76 -18.47 -2.20
CA ILE A 249 18.93 -17.35 -1.74
C ILE A 249 19.37 -16.08 -2.45
N VAL A 250 18.43 -15.40 -3.07
CA VAL A 250 18.64 -14.09 -3.71
C VAL A 250 17.96 -13.02 -2.86
N ILE A 251 18.69 -11.97 -2.50
CA ILE A 251 18.17 -10.80 -1.82
C ILE A 251 18.23 -9.64 -2.80
N ALA A 252 17.10 -9.02 -3.12
CA ALA A 252 17.03 -7.96 -4.11
C ALA A 252 16.31 -6.72 -3.56
N GLY A 253 16.86 -5.53 -3.80
CA GLY A 253 16.15 -4.33 -3.40
C GLY A 253 16.95 -3.04 -3.40
N LYS A 254 16.22 -1.95 -3.12
CA LYS A 254 16.77 -0.59 -3.14
C LYS A 254 17.59 -0.30 -1.90
N ASN A 255 18.74 0.36 -2.12
CA ASN A 255 19.59 0.96 -1.09
C ASN A 255 19.91 -0.01 0.07
N PRO A 256 20.56 -1.17 -0.18
CA PRO A 256 20.85 -2.12 0.88
C PRO A 256 21.70 -1.48 1.98
N ASP A 257 21.29 -1.72 3.24
CA ASP A 257 22.02 -1.26 4.40
C ASP A 257 23.40 -1.93 4.49
N LYS A 258 24.38 -1.20 5.02
CA LYS A 258 25.76 -1.69 5.16
C LYS A 258 25.87 -2.95 6.02
N ALA A 259 25.02 -3.07 7.05
CA ALA A 259 24.98 -4.26 7.90
C ALA A 259 24.57 -5.50 7.09
N LEU A 260 23.55 -5.39 6.23
CA LEU A 260 23.14 -6.48 5.35
C LEU A 260 24.25 -6.84 4.35
N VAL A 261 24.84 -5.84 3.68
CA VAL A 261 25.94 -6.05 2.72
C VAL A 261 27.10 -6.81 3.38
N GLN A 262 27.51 -6.40 4.57
CA GLN A 262 28.59 -7.06 5.31
C GLN A 262 28.20 -8.46 5.76
N PHE A 263 26.96 -8.67 6.20
CA PHE A 263 26.47 -9.94 6.69
C PHE A 263 26.46 -11.04 5.61
N VAL A 264 26.06 -10.69 4.38
CA VAL A 264 25.93 -11.66 3.28
C VAL A 264 27.24 -11.94 2.55
N LYS A 265 28.28 -11.10 2.73
CA LYS A 265 29.54 -11.16 1.99
C LYS A 265 30.22 -12.53 1.99
N ASN A 266 30.11 -13.26 3.08
CA ASN A 266 30.77 -14.54 3.28
C ASN A 266 29.80 -15.75 3.27
N LYS A 267 28.59 -15.58 2.73
CA LYS A 267 27.60 -16.65 2.65
C LYS A 267 27.52 -17.18 1.21
N PRO A 268 28.05 -18.36 0.90
CA PRO A 268 28.18 -18.84 -0.48
C PRO A 268 26.85 -19.14 -1.15
N THR A 269 25.81 -19.44 -0.38
CA THR A 269 24.45 -19.69 -0.89
C THR A 269 23.60 -18.42 -1.01
N VAL A 270 24.11 -17.25 -0.63
CA VAL A 270 23.35 -15.98 -0.62
C VAL A 270 23.95 -15.01 -1.62
N SER A 271 23.14 -14.48 -2.50
CA SER A 271 23.51 -13.39 -3.42
C SER A 271 22.68 -12.14 -3.18
N LEU A 272 23.32 -10.97 -3.24
CA LEU A 272 22.67 -9.67 -3.09
C LEU A 272 22.65 -8.97 -4.45
N VAL A 273 21.45 -8.54 -4.87
CA VAL A 273 21.22 -7.73 -6.09
C VAL A 273 20.79 -6.32 -5.64
N PRO A 274 21.74 -5.38 -5.55
CA PRO A 274 21.45 -4.03 -5.09
C PRO A 274 20.81 -3.19 -6.20
N ASN A 275 19.78 -2.43 -5.85
CA ASN A 275 19.14 -1.44 -6.73
C ASN A 275 18.72 -1.99 -8.11
N PRO A 276 18.03 -3.15 -8.19
CA PRO A 276 17.54 -3.63 -9.47
C PRO A 276 16.55 -2.64 -10.07
N SER A 277 16.55 -2.49 -11.38
CA SER A 277 15.47 -1.84 -12.11
C SER A 277 14.15 -2.63 -11.94
N ASN A 278 13.01 -2.01 -12.20
CA ASN A 278 11.72 -2.72 -12.10
C ASN A 278 11.70 -3.96 -13.01
N ALA A 279 12.25 -3.87 -14.22
CA ALA A 279 12.31 -5.00 -15.15
C ALA A 279 13.24 -6.13 -14.65
N GLU A 280 14.34 -5.81 -13.99
CA GLU A 280 15.23 -6.79 -13.36
C GLU A 280 14.57 -7.44 -12.15
N LEU A 281 13.90 -6.66 -11.31
CA LEU A 281 13.17 -7.18 -10.16
C LEU A 281 12.03 -8.12 -10.62
N ASP A 282 11.28 -7.75 -11.66
CA ASP A 282 10.26 -8.60 -12.26
C ASP A 282 10.84 -9.95 -12.71
N LYS A 283 11.97 -9.94 -13.41
CA LYS A 283 12.65 -11.18 -13.82
C LYS A 283 13.11 -12.01 -12.62
N LEU A 284 13.59 -11.38 -11.57
CA LEU A 284 13.97 -12.09 -10.34
C LEU A 284 12.75 -12.75 -9.70
N ILE A 285 11.62 -12.07 -9.61
CA ILE A 285 10.40 -12.65 -9.04
C ILE A 285 9.87 -13.80 -9.91
N LEU A 286 9.80 -13.64 -11.23
CA LEU A 286 9.34 -14.66 -12.17
C LEU A 286 10.17 -15.95 -12.15
N ASN A 287 11.50 -15.83 -11.95
CA ASN A 287 12.40 -16.98 -11.93
C ASN A 287 12.57 -17.59 -10.52
N ALA A 288 12.08 -16.95 -9.49
CA ALA A 288 12.09 -17.50 -8.15
C ALA A 288 11.20 -18.74 -8.07
N HIS A 289 11.62 -19.72 -7.26
CA HIS A 289 10.77 -20.82 -6.88
C HIS A 289 9.90 -20.45 -5.70
N ILE A 290 10.52 -19.84 -4.70
CA ILE A 290 9.85 -19.33 -3.50
C ILE A 290 10.13 -17.84 -3.37
N CYS A 291 9.12 -17.03 -3.11
CA CYS A 291 9.28 -15.66 -2.63
C CYS A 291 8.95 -15.59 -1.13
N LEU A 292 9.84 -14.96 -0.35
CA LEU A 292 9.61 -14.68 1.06
C LEU A 292 8.99 -13.29 1.20
N ALA A 293 7.73 -13.23 1.61
CA ALA A 293 6.98 -12.00 1.83
C ALA A 293 6.75 -11.78 3.34
N LEU A 294 7.78 -11.33 4.05
CA LEU A 294 7.81 -11.21 5.51
C LEU A 294 7.72 -9.74 5.97
N ALA A 295 7.10 -9.47 7.13
CA ALA A 295 6.98 -8.15 7.70
C ALA A 295 7.11 -8.16 9.22
N LYS A 296 7.66 -7.08 9.83
CA LYS A 296 7.74 -6.92 11.29
C LYS A 296 6.45 -6.43 11.95
N ASN A 297 5.53 -5.90 11.16
CA ASN A 297 4.27 -5.37 11.66
C ASN A 297 3.12 -5.63 10.67
N SER A 298 1.91 -5.70 11.19
CA SER A 298 0.68 -5.96 10.43
C SER A 298 0.04 -4.68 9.85
N SER A 299 0.67 -3.52 9.99
CA SER A 299 0.06 -2.27 9.54
C SER A 299 0.09 -2.13 8.04
N GLY A 300 -1.08 -1.96 7.43
CA GLY A 300 -1.27 -1.78 5.99
C GLY A 300 -0.95 -3.01 5.14
N VAL A 301 -1.52 -3.05 3.95
CA VAL A 301 -1.30 -4.14 2.98
C VAL A 301 0.13 -4.10 2.44
N LYS A 302 0.79 -5.24 2.41
CA LYS A 302 2.18 -5.35 1.95
C LYS A 302 2.25 -5.57 0.45
N LEU A 303 2.55 -4.53 -0.34
CA LEU A 303 2.66 -4.63 -1.80
C LEU A 303 3.70 -5.66 -2.28
N LYS A 304 4.74 -5.95 -1.49
CA LYS A 304 5.67 -7.04 -1.81
C LYS A 304 4.99 -8.41 -1.84
N LEU A 305 4.01 -8.64 -0.97
CA LEU A 305 3.18 -9.85 -0.99
C LEU A 305 2.37 -9.93 -2.29
N ILE A 306 1.69 -8.85 -2.63
CA ILE A 306 0.89 -8.77 -3.86
C ILE A 306 1.77 -9.01 -5.09
N ASN A 307 2.90 -8.31 -5.20
CA ASN A 307 3.84 -8.51 -6.31
C ASN A 307 4.37 -9.95 -6.40
N SER A 308 4.66 -10.58 -5.26
CA SER A 308 5.10 -11.97 -5.23
C SER A 308 3.99 -12.91 -5.71
N LEU A 309 2.76 -12.72 -5.25
CA LEU A 309 1.63 -13.56 -5.65
C LEU A 309 1.26 -13.42 -7.14
N PHE A 310 1.42 -12.24 -7.73
CA PHE A 310 1.17 -12.05 -9.17
C PHE A 310 2.25 -12.66 -10.08
N LYS A 311 3.46 -12.93 -9.56
CA LYS A 311 4.62 -13.25 -10.42
C LYS A 311 5.39 -14.51 -10.01
N ALA A 312 5.54 -14.78 -8.70
CA ALA A 312 6.32 -15.93 -8.22
C ALA A 312 5.52 -17.23 -8.25
N ARG A 313 6.21 -18.37 -8.15
CA ARG A 313 5.57 -19.68 -8.00
C ARG A 313 4.99 -19.82 -6.59
N PHE A 314 5.78 -20.17 -5.62
CA PHE A 314 5.34 -20.28 -4.23
C PHE A 314 5.64 -19.00 -3.46
N VAL A 315 4.77 -18.66 -2.53
CA VAL A 315 4.96 -17.53 -1.62
C VAL A 315 4.88 -18.04 -0.18
N VAL A 316 5.94 -17.80 0.55
CA VAL A 316 5.98 -18.01 2.00
C VAL A 316 5.83 -16.65 2.67
N SER A 317 4.89 -16.54 3.59
CA SER A 317 4.58 -15.31 4.31
C SER A 317 4.54 -15.56 5.81
N ASP A 318 4.64 -14.50 6.59
CA ASP A 318 4.32 -14.51 8.01
C ASP A 318 2.95 -13.89 8.27
N GLU A 319 2.39 -14.11 9.46
CA GLU A 319 1.11 -13.55 9.87
C GLU A 319 1.06 -12.03 9.74
N GLN A 320 2.19 -11.36 9.98
CA GLN A 320 2.28 -9.90 9.90
C GLN A 320 2.16 -9.38 8.47
N ALA A 321 2.74 -10.09 7.50
CA ALA A 321 2.71 -9.66 6.10
C ALA A 321 1.39 -9.99 5.42
N ILE A 322 0.74 -11.09 5.80
CA ILE A 322 -0.54 -11.54 5.22
C ILE A 322 -1.75 -10.83 5.82
N HIS A 323 -1.61 -10.28 7.01
CA HIS A 323 -2.70 -9.70 7.80
C HIS A 323 -3.57 -8.73 7.00
N GLY A 324 -4.87 -8.97 6.99
CA GLY A 324 -5.88 -8.14 6.33
C GLY A 324 -5.85 -8.16 4.80
N SER A 325 -5.00 -9.00 4.18
CA SER A 325 -4.93 -9.12 2.71
C SER A 325 -6.05 -10.00 2.14
N GLY A 326 -6.58 -10.95 2.91
CA GLY A 326 -7.54 -11.96 2.45
C GLY A 326 -6.94 -12.94 1.42
N LEU A 327 -5.62 -13.19 1.50
CA LEU A 327 -4.86 -14.04 0.57
C LEU A 327 -4.16 -15.20 1.29
N GLU A 328 -4.63 -15.55 2.49
CA GLU A 328 -4.05 -16.57 3.36
C GLU A 328 -3.94 -17.93 2.63
N GLU A 329 -4.95 -18.30 1.85
CA GLU A 329 -4.98 -19.56 1.10
C GLU A 329 -3.97 -19.67 -0.05
N LEU A 330 -3.38 -18.53 -0.47
CA LEU A 330 -2.38 -18.48 -1.53
C LEU A 330 -0.93 -18.51 -1.01
N CYS A 331 -0.76 -18.53 0.31
CA CYS A 331 0.55 -18.45 0.97
C CYS A 331 0.80 -19.66 1.87
N PHE A 332 2.07 -20.00 2.02
CA PHE A 332 2.51 -20.91 3.06
C PHE A 332 2.94 -20.08 4.26
N ILE A 333 2.29 -20.29 5.39
CA ILE A 333 2.55 -19.55 6.63
C ILE A 333 3.13 -20.55 7.63
N PRO A 334 4.40 -20.37 8.08
CA PRO A 334 4.94 -21.16 9.16
C PRO A 334 4.09 -20.99 10.42
N ASP A 335 3.83 -22.06 11.10
CA ASP A 335 3.18 -22.12 12.41
C ASP A 335 4.16 -22.62 13.47
N ASP A 336 3.71 -22.66 14.74
CA ASP A 336 4.54 -23.10 15.87
C ASP A 336 5.00 -24.57 15.77
N ASP A 337 4.32 -25.38 14.93
CA ASP A 337 4.61 -26.81 14.75
C ASP A 337 5.48 -27.11 13.52
N MET A 338 5.67 -26.14 12.61
CA MET A 338 6.38 -26.34 11.35
C MET A 338 7.46 -25.27 11.12
N GLU A 339 8.71 -25.69 11.22
CA GLU A 339 9.84 -24.81 10.94
C GLU A 339 9.84 -24.31 9.48
N LEU A 340 10.18 -23.05 9.28
CA LEU A 340 10.30 -22.44 7.96
C LEU A 340 11.25 -23.23 7.03
N SER A 341 12.32 -23.77 7.55
CA SER A 341 13.28 -24.60 6.80
C SER A 341 12.62 -25.85 6.17
N LEU A 342 11.74 -26.52 6.90
CA LEU A 342 11.01 -27.70 6.42
C LEU A 342 10.00 -27.32 5.32
N ILE A 343 9.31 -26.20 5.48
CA ILE A 343 8.39 -25.67 4.43
C ILE A 343 9.18 -25.40 3.16
N ILE A 344 10.31 -24.72 3.28
CA ILE A 344 11.18 -24.39 2.15
C ILE A 344 11.68 -25.66 1.45
N ASP A 345 12.21 -26.63 2.19
CA ASP A 345 12.73 -27.88 1.62
C ASP A 345 11.63 -28.67 0.90
N LYS A 346 10.42 -28.71 1.44
CA LYS A 346 9.25 -29.33 0.81
C LYS A 346 8.89 -28.61 -0.49
N LEU A 347 8.75 -27.28 -0.44
CA LEU A 347 8.37 -26.49 -1.60
C LEU A 347 9.41 -26.54 -2.71
N MET A 348 10.72 -26.55 -2.39
CA MET A 348 11.78 -26.64 -3.39
C MET A 348 11.77 -27.96 -4.18
N GLN A 349 11.08 -28.99 -3.69
CA GLN A 349 10.85 -30.27 -4.38
C GLN A 349 9.51 -30.32 -5.12
N GLN A 350 8.60 -29.39 -4.86
CA GLN A 350 7.25 -29.36 -5.42
C GLN A 350 7.24 -28.60 -6.75
N THR A 351 6.59 -29.15 -7.75
CA THR A 351 6.37 -28.45 -9.03
C THR A 351 5.15 -27.57 -8.96
N PHE A 352 5.29 -26.31 -9.36
CA PHE A 352 4.15 -25.37 -9.48
C PHE A 352 3.38 -25.68 -10.77
N THR A 353 2.08 -25.91 -10.67
CA THR A 353 1.25 -26.42 -11.75
C THR A 353 0.37 -25.36 -12.41
N ASP A 354 -0.21 -25.67 -13.54
CA ASP A 354 -1.23 -24.81 -14.18
C ASP A 354 -2.49 -24.68 -13.31
N THR A 355 -2.80 -25.68 -12.49
CA THR A 355 -3.89 -25.63 -11.51
C THR A 355 -3.62 -24.59 -10.45
N ASP A 356 -2.38 -24.52 -9.92
CA ASP A 356 -1.97 -23.50 -8.96
C ASP A 356 -2.05 -22.10 -9.58
N ILE A 357 -1.68 -21.95 -10.85
CA ILE A 357 -1.81 -20.68 -11.58
C ILE A 357 -3.28 -20.28 -11.71
N GLN A 358 -4.17 -21.22 -12.04
CA GLN A 358 -5.59 -20.93 -12.20
C GLN A 358 -6.24 -20.53 -10.87
N GLN A 359 -5.99 -21.26 -9.80
CA GLN A 359 -6.45 -20.91 -8.45
C GLN A 359 -5.99 -19.49 -8.07
N ARG A 360 -4.71 -19.17 -8.33
CA ARG A 360 -4.15 -17.85 -8.06
C ARG A 360 -4.81 -16.74 -8.86
N LYS A 361 -5.14 -16.99 -10.14
CA LYS A 361 -5.89 -16.05 -10.98
C LYS A 361 -7.27 -15.77 -10.43
N ASP A 362 -8.00 -16.81 -10.06
CA ASP A 362 -9.38 -16.70 -9.57
C ASP A 362 -9.43 -15.89 -8.28
N GLU A 363 -8.53 -16.16 -7.32
CA GLU A 363 -8.46 -15.43 -6.05
C GLU A 363 -7.97 -13.98 -6.21
N LEU A 364 -6.88 -13.77 -6.94
CA LEU A 364 -6.30 -12.44 -7.08
C LEU A 364 -7.18 -11.50 -7.91
N LEU A 365 -7.71 -11.95 -9.04
CA LEU A 365 -8.54 -11.12 -9.89
C LEU A 365 -9.92 -10.86 -9.28
N GLY A 366 -10.40 -11.72 -8.39
CA GLY A 366 -11.60 -11.47 -7.60
C GLY A 366 -11.48 -10.33 -6.59
N LYS A 367 -10.28 -10.10 -6.05
CA LYS A 367 -10.02 -9.13 -4.97
C LYS A 367 -9.15 -7.95 -5.43
N TYR A 368 -8.09 -8.21 -6.18
CA TYR A 368 -7.03 -7.26 -6.52
C TYR A 368 -7.06 -6.79 -7.99
N ASP A 369 -8.19 -6.94 -8.67
CA ASP A 369 -8.37 -6.34 -10.00
C ASP A 369 -8.58 -4.81 -9.85
N ASN A 370 -7.64 -4.03 -10.35
CA ASN A 370 -7.68 -2.59 -10.32
C ASN A 370 -8.95 -2.02 -11.01
N LYS A 371 -9.40 -2.63 -12.09
CA LYS A 371 -10.60 -2.18 -12.83
C LYS A 371 -11.85 -2.40 -11.99
N LEU A 372 -11.99 -3.57 -11.37
CA LEU A 372 -13.12 -3.85 -10.48
C LEU A 372 -13.12 -2.92 -9.26
N ASN A 373 -11.96 -2.67 -8.66
CA ASN A 373 -11.86 -1.77 -7.51
C ASN A 373 -12.14 -0.31 -7.91
N ALA A 374 -11.71 0.13 -9.09
CA ALA A 374 -12.06 1.44 -9.64
C ALA A 374 -13.58 1.57 -9.87
N LEU A 375 -14.23 0.57 -10.44
CA LEU A 375 -15.68 0.55 -10.64
C LEU A 375 -16.47 0.61 -9.32
N LYS A 376 -15.99 -0.08 -8.26
CA LYS A 376 -16.59 0.02 -6.92
C LYS A 376 -16.54 1.46 -6.40
N ILE A 377 -15.38 2.13 -6.51
CA ILE A 377 -15.21 3.55 -6.12
C ILE A 377 -16.14 4.45 -6.94
N ILE A 378 -16.21 4.27 -8.26
CA ILE A 378 -17.06 5.04 -9.16
C ILE A 378 -18.53 4.89 -8.76
N ASN A 379 -18.99 3.65 -8.59
CA ASN A 379 -20.36 3.37 -8.16
C ASN A 379 -20.69 3.98 -6.80
N ALA A 380 -19.73 3.94 -5.87
CA ALA A 380 -19.93 4.50 -4.53
C ALA A 380 -20.01 6.03 -4.51
N ILE A 381 -19.32 6.70 -5.45
CA ILE A 381 -19.28 8.16 -5.55
C ILE A 381 -20.43 8.72 -6.42
N PHE A 382 -20.69 8.12 -7.57
CA PHE A 382 -21.57 8.69 -8.60
C PHE A 382 -22.96 8.05 -8.68
N ASN A 383 -23.11 6.81 -8.19
CA ASN A 383 -24.43 6.17 -8.16
C ASN A 383 -25.10 6.40 -6.79
N HIS A 384 -26.40 6.71 -6.83
CA HIS A 384 -27.24 6.98 -5.65
C HIS A 384 -27.72 5.70 -4.95
#